data_05822763c242718541713f173ee7173e
#
_entry.id   05822763c242718541713f173ee7173e
#
_cell.length_a   1.000
_cell.length_b   1.000
_cell.length_c   1.000
_cell.angle_alpha   90.00
_cell.angle_beta   90.00
_cell.angle_gamma   90.00
#
_symmetry.space_group_name_H-M   'P 1'
#
loop_
_entity.id
_entity.type
_entity.pdbx_description
1 polymer ?
#
loop_
_entity_poly.entity_id
_entity_poly.type
_entity_poly.pdbx_seq_one_letter_code
_entity_poly.pdbx_strand_id
1 'polypeptide(L)'
;MKAHYFFWLASVFSLVMLLHSDTVLSQMCEGDHSTLTDDAWQSCVVTVNPNPDRSEGHWIRYDFGSNYQLNQSHFWNYNVSGETSRGVANMVVDWSLDGANWNYWGDINLEEAPGSENYFGETGPDFEGLVVRYLLLSVTSNHGGNCYGFSEVKLDVNSFMGCAEDIVPNGMIDINDVLSLLSQYGCLTECTADVNGDGSVSITDVLAILAVFGQTC
;
A
#
# COMPACT_ATOMS: atom_id res chain seq x y z
N MET A 1 24.25 -63.04 -20.16
CA MET A 1 24.45 -61.58 -20.10
C MET A 1 23.11 -60.91 -20.37
N LYS A 2 22.44 -60.44 -19.35
CA LYS A 2 21.13 -59.77 -19.45
C LYS A 2 21.39 -58.27 -19.31
N ALA A 3 21.07 -57.49 -20.35
CA ALA A 3 21.13 -56.02 -20.31
C ALA A 3 19.82 -55.50 -19.70
N HIS A 4 19.91 -54.76 -18.63
CA HIS A 4 18.81 -54.00 -18.03
C HIS A 4 18.76 -52.61 -18.67
N TYR A 5 17.70 -52.32 -19.40
CA TYR A 5 17.37 -50.95 -19.83
C TYR A 5 16.63 -50.26 -18.72
N PHE A 6 17.24 -49.23 -18.19
CA PHE A 6 16.60 -48.28 -17.28
C PHE A 6 15.82 -47.25 -18.11
N PHE A 7 14.50 -47.32 -18.05
CA PHE A 7 13.61 -46.28 -18.60
C PHE A 7 13.56 -45.12 -17.62
N TRP A 8 14.12 -43.96 -18.02
CA TRP A 8 13.89 -42.68 -17.38
C TRP A 8 12.53 -42.13 -17.81
N LEU A 9 11.54 -42.19 -16.93
CA LEU A 9 10.29 -41.44 -17.07
C LEU A 9 10.58 -39.99 -16.72
N ALA A 10 10.72 -39.15 -17.74
CA ALA A 10 10.68 -37.71 -17.59
C ALA A 10 9.24 -37.31 -17.24
N SER A 11 9.01 -37.03 -15.97
CA SER A 11 7.76 -36.42 -15.50
C SER A 11 7.73 -34.97 -15.98
N VAL A 12 6.93 -34.72 -17.02
CA VAL A 12 6.59 -33.39 -17.48
C VAL A 12 5.66 -32.79 -16.42
N PHE A 13 6.22 -32.04 -15.51
CA PHE A 13 5.43 -31.14 -14.67
C PHE A 13 4.89 -30.02 -15.56
N SER A 14 3.66 -30.22 -16.02
CA SER A 14 2.86 -29.16 -16.63
C SER A 14 2.57 -28.13 -15.52
N LEU A 15 3.36 -27.04 -15.51
CA LEU A 15 3.12 -25.87 -14.69
C LEU A 15 1.87 -25.18 -15.26
N VAL A 16 0.70 -25.59 -14.80
CA VAL A 16 -0.53 -24.81 -14.99
C VAL A 16 -0.36 -23.55 -14.16
N MET A 17 0.08 -22.46 -14.81
CA MET A 17 -0.10 -21.13 -14.27
C MET A 17 -1.61 -20.87 -14.23
N LEU A 18 -2.22 -21.19 -13.10
CA LEU A 18 -3.49 -20.60 -12.73
C LEU A 18 -3.25 -19.09 -12.59
N LEU A 19 -3.79 -18.34 -13.54
CA LEU A 19 -4.00 -16.92 -13.37
C LEU A 19 -4.97 -16.75 -12.19
N HIS A 20 -4.40 -16.72 -11.00
CA HIS A 20 -5.11 -16.19 -9.87
C HIS A 20 -5.19 -14.68 -10.10
N SER A 21 -6.41 -14.18 -10.26
CA SER A 21 -6.71 -12.81 -9.93
C SER A 21 -6.14 -12.60 -8.52
N ASP A 22 -5.06 -11.82 -8.45
CA ASP A 22 -4.44 -11.45 -7.19
C ASP A 22 -5.40 -10.54 -6.42
N THR A 23 -6.39 -11.15 -5.78
CA THR A 23 -6.75 -10.65 -4.47
C THR A 23 -5.48 -10.85 -3.65
N VAL A 24 -4.75 -9.78 -3.38
CA VAL A 24 -3.77 -9.77 -2.32
C VAL A 24 -4.56 -10.09 -1.06
N LEU A 25 -4.70 -11.38 -0.78
CA LEU A 25 -5.14 -11.85 0.52
C LEU A 25 -4.05 -11.36 1.46
N SER A 26 -4.29 -10.21 2.09
CA SER A 26 -3.62 -9.85 3.31
C SER A 26 -3.60 -11.12 4.14
N GLN A 27 -2.41 -11.65 4.36
CA GLN A 27 -2.24 -12.86 5.14
C GLN A 27 -2.79 -12.48 6.52
N MET A 28 -3.99 -12.99 6.83
CA MET A 28 -4.60 -12.77 8.13
C MET A 28 -3.68 -13.46 9.13
N CYS A 29 -2.93 -12.67 9.87
CA CYS A 29 -2.40 -13.14 11.13
C CYS A 29 -3.61 -13.31 12.05
N GLU A 30 -4.33 -14.43 11.89
CA GLU A 30 -5.27 -14.90 12.89
C GLU A 30 -4.44 -15.46 14.01
N GLY A 31 -4.15 -14.65 15.02
CA GLY A 31 -3.47 -15.20 16.18
C GLY A 31 -2.86 -14.18 17.09
N ASP A 32 -2.40 -14.69 18.19
CA ASP A 32 -1.67 -14.00 19.21
C ASP A 32 -0.38 -13.43 18.64
N HIS A 33 -0.12 -12.15 18.87
CA HIS A 33 1.10 -11.53 18.38
C HIS A 33 2.28 -11.86 19.32
N SER A 34 3.44 -12.13 18.70
CA SER A 34 4.69 -12.44 19.38
C SER A 34 5.10 -11.34 20.38
N THR A 35 5.82 -11.75 21.43
CA THR A 35 6.49 -10.86 22.38
C THR A 35 7.99 -10.69 22.07
N LEU A 36 8.43 -11.08 20.86
CA LEU A 36 9.81 -11.03 20.43
C LEU A 36 10.15 -9.71 19.75
N THR A 37 11.34 -9.18 20.03
CA THR A 37 11.84 -7.94 19.43
C THR A 37 12.02 -8.06 17.91
N ASP A 38 12.33 -9.25 17.40
CA ASP A 38 12.64 -9.50 16.00
C ASP A 38 11.38 -9.40 15.09
N ASP A 39 10.20 -9.46 15.69
CA ASP A 39 8.92 -9.40 15.01
C ASP A 39 8.32 -7.98 15.01
N ALA A 40 9.09 -6.97 15.44
CA ALA A 40 8.61 -5.61 15.60
C ALA A 40 9.48 -4.59 14.85
N TRP A 41 8.82 -3.61 14.22
CA TRP A 41 9.50 -2.41 13.78
C TRP A 41 9.87 -1.56 15.00
N GLN A 42 11.11 -1.02 15.01
CA GLN A 42 11.58 -0.13 16.05
C GLN A 42 12.44 0.99 15.49
N SER A 43 12.24 2.20 15.98
CA SER A 43 13.04 3.38 15.68
C SER A 43 13.52 4.04 16.96
N CYS A 44 14.85 4.11 17.13
CA CYS A 44 15.50 4.74 18.29
C CYS A 44 16.30 6.00 17.91
N VAL A 45 16.37 6.31 16.62
CA VAL A 45 17.13 7.45 16.08
C VAL A 45 16.19 8.32 15.25
N VAL A 46 16.20 9.60 15.54
CA VAL A 46 15.47 10.61 14.77
C VAL A 46 16.07 10.71 13.36
N THR A 47 15.21 10.74 12.37
CA THR A 47 15.60 10.87 10.94
C THR A 47 14.74 11.91 10.24
N VAL A 48 15.24 12.43 9.11
CA VAL A 48 14.50 13.36 8.26
C VAL A 48 13.23 12.68 7.77
N ASN A 49 12.09 13.36 7.92
CA ASN A 49 10.80 12.84 7.49
C ASN A 49 10.66 12.94 5.96
N PRO A 50 10.13 11.92 5.26
CA PRO A 50 9.86 11.99 3.82
C PRO A 50 8.87 13.09 3.42
N ASN A 51 7.92 13.44 4.30
CA ASN A 51 7.06 14.59 4.13
C ASN A 51 7.76 15.84 4.67
N PRO A 52 8.13 16.82 3.81
CA PRO A 52 8.86 18.01 4.23
C PRO A 52 8.06 18.93 5.18
N ASP A 53 6.74 18.76 5.24
CA ASP A 53 5.87 19.52 6.16
C ASP A 53 5.88 18.94 7.59
N ARG A 54 6.58 17.81 7.80
CA ARG A 54 6.77 17.17 9.10
C ARG A 54 8.18 17.41 9.62
N SER A 55 8.28 17.53 10.93
CA SER A 55 9.58 17.60 11.60
C SER A 55 10.33 16.27 11.48
N GLU A 56 11.65 16.33 11.65
CA GLU A 56 12.45 15.12 11.88
C GLU A 56 11.87 14.33 13.05
N GLY A 57 11.91 13.00 12.95
CA GLY A 57 11.28 12.15 13.96
C GLY A 57 11.41 10.67 13.66
N HIS A 58 10.49 9.92 14.19
CA HIS A 58 10.36 8.47 14.00
C HIS A 58 9.21 8.21 13.05
N TRP A 59 9.45 7.48 11.97
CA TRP A 59 8.45 7.23 10.94
C TRP A 59 8.71 5.93 10.21
N ILE A 60 7.66 5.39 9.59
CA ILE A 60 7.74 4.30 8.63
C ILE A 60 6.92 4.67 7.39
N ARG A 61 7.46 4.35 6.22
CA ARG A 61 6.79 4.57 4.94
C ARG A 61 6.58 3.24 4.23
N TYR A 62 5.35 2.99 3.83
CA TYR A 62 4.99 1.89 2.95
C TYR A 62 4.94 2.39 1.51
N ASP A 63 5.57 1.68 0.58
CA ASP A 63 5.42 1.85 -0.87
C ASP A 63 4.77 0.58 -1.41
N PHE A 64 3.55 0.69 -1.86
CA PHE A 64 2.78 -0.44 -2.40
C PHE A 64 3.18 -0.80 -3.83
N GLY A 65 4.09 -0.03 -4.45
CA GLY A 65 4.57 -0.26 -5.82
C GLY A 65 3.62 0.27 -6.90
N SER A 66 2.33 0.27 -6.65
CA SER A 66 1.27 0.85 -7.50
C SER A 66 0.18 1.44 -6.62
N ASN A 67 -0.83 2.05 -7.25
CA ASN A 67 -1.98 2.60 -6.52
C ASN A 67 -2.88 1.47 -6.02
N TYR A 68 -3.32 1.59 -4.76
CA TYR A 68 -4.28 0.72 -4.11
C TYR A 68 -5.33 1.54 -3.37
N GLN A 69 -6.52 0.99 -3.25
CA GLN A 69 -7.54 1.51 -2.35
C GLN A 69 -7.33 0.90 -0.96
N LEU A 70 -7.10 1.76 0.03
CA LEU A 70 -7.01 1.34 1.43
C LEU A 70 -8.39 1.37 2.07
N ASN A 71 -8.66 0.34 2.87
CA ASN A 71 -9.90 0.21 3.64
C ASN A 71 -9.56 0.07 5.13
N GLN A 72 -10.08 -0.95 5.78
CA GLN A 72 -9.88 -1.16 7.22
C GLN A 72 -8.43 -1.43 7.57
N SER A 73 -7.95 -0.82 8.64
CA SER A 73 -6.66 -1.11 9.24
C SER A 73 -6.79 -1.84 10.58
N HIS A 74 -5.72 -2.54 10.96
CA HIS A 74 -5.57 -3.16 12.27
C HIS A 74 -4.12 -3.03 12.73
N PHE A 75 -3.90 -2.71 13.99
CA PHE A 75 -2.57 -2.47 14.55
C PHE A 75 -2.28 -3.43 15.70
N TRP A 76 -1.09 -4.00 15.71
CA TRP A 76 -0.49 -4.62 16.89
C TRP A 76 0.64 -3.71 17.38
N ASN A 77 0.40 -3.02 18.48
CA ASN A 77 1.38 -2.12 19.07
C ASN A 77 2.60 -2.91 19.59
N TYR A 78 3.65 -2.23 20.04
CA TYR A 78 4.90 -2.86 20.47
C TYR A 78 4.68 -3.75 21.70
N ASN A 79 4.69 -5.07 21.49
CA ASN A 79 4.24 -6.06 22.48
C ASN A 79 5.40 -6.79 23.19
N VAL A 80 6.63 -6.29 23.08
CA VAL A 80 7.79 -6.94 23.73
C VAL A 80 7.68 -6.82 25.25
N SER A 81 7.69 -7.97 25.93
CA SER A 81 7.52 -8.03 27.38
C SER A 81 8.58 -7.23 28.15
N GLY A 82 8.13 -6.31 29.00
CA GLY A 82 8.97 -5.38 29.75
C GLY A 82 9.43 -4.15 28.96
N GLU A 83 9.09 -4.01 27.69
CA GLU A 83 9.45 -2.88 26.83
C GLU A 83 8.24 -2.24 26.13
N THR A 84 7.02 -2.57 26.54
CA THR A 84 5.75 -2.11 25.91
C THR A 84 5.63 -0.59 25.86
N SER A 85 6.28 0.12 26.77
CA SER A 85 6.34 1.58 26.78
C SER A 85 6.98 2.21 25.52
N ARG A 86 7.69 1.42 24.70
CA ARG A 86 8.16 1.84 23.38
C ARG A 86 7.05 1.90 22.32
N GLY A 87 5.89 1.32 22.63
CA GLY A 87 4.72 1.31 21.77
C GLY A 87 4.31 2.72 21.37
N VAL A 88 3.86 2.86 20.14
CA VAL A 88 3.31 4.12 19.60
C VAL A 88 2.08 4.51 20.41
N ALA A 89 2.05 5.75 20.92
CA ALA A 89 0.85 6.33 21.52
C ALA A 89 0.08 7.19 20.53
N ASN A 90 0.80 8.03 19.77
CA ASN A 90 0.17 8.89 18.75
C ASN A 90 1.02 8.91 17.49
N MET A 91 0.37 8.91 16.33
CA MET A 91 1.00 9.08 15.04
C MET A 91 0.12 9.87 14.08
N VAL A 92 0.77 10.56 13.16
CA VAL A 92 0.14 11.26 12.04
C VAL A 92 0.23 10.38 10.82
N VAL A 93 -0.84 10.32 10.05
CA VAL A 93 -0.92 9.58 8.79
C VAL A 93 -0.92 10.56 7.64
N ASP A 94 0.05 10.40 6.74
CA ASP A 94 0.09 11.09 5.46
C ASP A 94 0.08 10.05 4.32
N TRP A 95 -0.43 10.44 3.17
CA TRP A 95 -0.46 9.61 1.98
C TRP A 95 0.02 10.36 0.76
N SER A 96 0.47 9.62 -0.26
CA SER A 96 0.93 10.18 -1.53
C SER A 96 0.76 9.19 -2.67
N LEU A 97 0.59 9.71 -3.90
CA LEU A 97 0.61 8.90 -5.13
C LEU A 97 2.00 8.84 -5.78
N ASP A 98 2.86 9.82 -5.52
CA ASP A 98 4.17 9.99 -6.17
C ASP A 98 5.37 9.92 -5.21
N GLY A 99 5.11 9.92 -3.89
CA GLY A 99 6.14 9.91 -2.83
C GLY A 99 6.84 11.26 -2.61
N ALA A 100 6.39 12.32 -3.29
CA ALA A 100 6.94 13.68 -3.19
C ALA A 100 5.91 14.68 -2.67
N ASN A 101 4.66 14.58 -3.14
CA ASN A 101 3.55 15.39 -2.71
C ASN A 101 2.72 14.62 -1.69
N TRP A 102 2.65 15.15 -0.46
CA TRP A 102 1.99 14.48 0.66
C TRP A 102 0.71 15.17 1.07
N ASN A 103 -0.28 14.37 1.41
CA ASN A 103 -1.58 14.81 1.89
C ASN A 103 -1.79 14.27 3.31
N TYR A 104 -2.23 15.13 4.21
CA TYR A 104 -2.61 14.73 5.56
C TYR A 104 -3.94 13.99 5.53
N TRP A 105 -3.96 12.78 6.12
CA TRP A 105 -5.19 12.01 6.28
C TRP A 105 -5.81 12.21 7.66
N GLY A 106 -5.02 12.09 8.74
CA GLY A 106 -5.52 12.18 10.10
C GLY A 106 -4.49 11.71 11.13
N ASP A 107 -4.94 11.64 12.39
CA ASP A 107 -4.15 11.15 13.51
C ASP A 107 -4.70 9.80 14.00
N ILE A 108 -3.81 8.91 14.43
CA ILE A 108 -4.14 7.62 15.04
C ILE A 108 -3.55 7.60 16.44
N ASN A 109 -4.35 7.13 17.41
CA ASN A 109 -3.92 6.87 18.78
C ASN A 109 -4.01 5.36 19.01
N LEU A 110 -2.97 4.79 19.62
CA LEU A 110 -2.92 3.37 19.97
C LEU A 110 -2.74 3.20 21.48
N GLU A 111 -3.38 2.19 22.04
CA GLU A 111 -3.19 1.80 23.43
C GLU A 111 -1.85 1.06 23.63
N GLU A 112 -1.31 1.11 24.84
CA GLU A 112 -0.11 0.35 25.18
C GLU A 112 -0.40 -1.14 25.13
N ALA A 113 0.43 -1.93 24.43
CA ALA A 113 0.29 -3.36 24.36
C ALA A 113 0.54 -4.02 25.73
N PRO A 114 -0.09 -5.18 26.04
CA PRO A 114 0.01 -5.82 27.35
C PRO A 114 1.34 -6.54 27.61
N GLY A 115 2.21 -6.73 26.61
CA GLY A 115 3.45 -7.48 26.74
C GLY A 115 3.23 -8.99 26.93
N SER A 116 2.17 -9.53 26.37
CA SER A 116 1.76 -10.93 26.50
C SER A 116 1.42 -11.56 25.15
N GLU A 117 1.51 -12.90 25.07
CA GLU A 117 1.24 -13.65 23.84
C GLU A 117 -0.23 -13.64 23.41
N ASN A 118 -1.16 -13.30 24.30
CA ASN A 118 -2.59 -13.19 23.98
C ASN A 118 -3.00 -11.77 23.59
N TYR A 119 -2.19 -11.11 22.76
CA TYR A 119 -2.46 -9.76 22.31
C TYR A 119 -3.00 -9.77 20.88
N PHE A 120 -4.26 -9.39 20.71
CA PHE A 120 -4.96 -9.39 19.43
C PHE A 120 -4.86 -8.05 18.65
N GLY A 121 -4.13 -7.08 19.18
CA GLY A 121 -4.07 -5.74 18.60
C GLY A 121 -5.37 -4.97 18.77
N GLU A 122 -5.49 -3.91 18.00
CA GLU A 122 -6.67 -3.04 18.00
C GLU A 122 -7.07 -2.66 16.58
N THR A 123 -8.37 -2.50 16.37
CA THR A 123 -8.92 -2.04 15.10
C THR A 123 -8.54 -0.57 14.91
N GLY A 124 -7.79 -0.28 13.84
CA GLY A 124 -7.47 1.07 13.43
C GLY A 124 -8.60 1.69 12.59
N PRO A 125 -8.35 2.85 11.99
CA PRO A 125 -9.32 3.51 11.14
C PRO A 125 -9.61 2.74 9.85
N ASP A 126 -10.80 2.97 9.30
CA ASP A 126 -11.12 2.67 7.91
C ASP A 126 -10.71 3.87 7.04
N PHE A 127 -9.94 3.63 6.01
CA PHE A 127 -9.51 4.64 5.04
C PHE A 127 -10.56 4.89 3.94
N GLU A 128 -11.70 4.19 3.98
CA GLU A 128 -12.87 4.42 3.12
C GLU A 128 -12.56 4.38 1.61
N GLY A 129 -11.66 3.49 1.19
CA GLY A 129 -11.27 3.34 -0.21
C GLY A 129 -10.27 4.39 -0.69
N LEU A 130 -9.57 5.07 0.22
CA LEU A 130 -8.54 6.06 -0.11
C LEU A 130 -7.50 5.48 -1.09
N VAL A 131 -7.33 6.10 -2.24
CA VAL A 131 -6.35 5.68 -3.24
C VAL A 131 -4.98 6.22 -2.87
N VAL A 132 -4.01 5.30 -2.70
CA VAL A 132 -2.64 5.65 -2.34
C VAL A 132 -1.63 4.74 -3.04
N ARG A 133 -0.42 5.23 -3.26
CA ARG A 133 0.76 4.42 -3.50
C ARG A 133 1.69 4.38 -2.28
N TYR A 134 1.76 5.49 -1.57
CA TYR A 134 2.59 5.62 -0.37
C TYR A 134 1.74 5.97 0.84
N LEU A 135 1.97 5.26 1.94
CA LEU A 135 1.41 5.57 3.25
C LEU A 135 2.58 5.88 4.19
N LEU A 136 2.52 7.00 4.89
CA LEU A 136 3.55 7.45 5.83
C LEU A 136 2.92 7.58 7.21
N LEU A 137 3.47 6.83 8.16
CA LEU A 137 3.10 6.88 9.57
C LEU A 137 4.22 7.63 10.31
N SER A 138 3.96 8.87 10.74
CA SER A 138 4.90 9.71 11.48
C SER A 138 4.55 9.67 12.96
N VAL A 139 5.37 9.00 13.76
CA VAL A 139 5.11 8.80 15.19
C VAL A 139 5.45 10.06 15.97
N THR A 140 4.49 10.57 16.73
CA THR A 140 4.62 11.83 17.50
C THR A 140 4.83 11.59 19.00
N SER A 141 4.38 10.46 19.53
CA SER A 141 4.62 10.06 20.92
C SER A 141 4.56 8.54 21.11
N ASN A 142 5.14 8.06 22.21
CA ASN A 142 5.05 6.70 22.69
C ASN A 142 4.54 6.66 24.14
N HIS A 143 4.47 5.47 24.74
CA HIS A 143 4.01 5.27 26.11
C HIS A 143 5.10 5.48 27.18
N GLY A 144 6.20 6.20 26.86
CA GLY A 144 7.26 6.59 27.79
C GLY A 144 8.59 5.87 27.63
N GLY A 145 8.73 5.04 26.58
CA GLY A 145 9.97 4.38 26.23
C GLY A 145 11.00 5.29 25.56
N ASN A 146 12.23 4.81 25.42
CA ASN A 146 13.33 5.53 24.77
C ASN A 146 13.42 5.28 23.26
N CYS A 147 12.60 4.41 22.70
CA CYS A 147 12.43 4.11 21.29
C CYS A 147 10.93 4.10 20.94
N TYR A 148 10.63 4.03 19.66
CA TYR A 148 9.26 4.01 19.14
C TYR A 148 9.08 2.75 18.28
N GLY A 149 7.97 2.07 18.41
CA GLY A 149 7.75 0.87 17.63
C GLY A 149 6.31 0.35 17.65
N PHE A 150 6.02 -0.55 16.74
CA PHE A 150 4.84 -1.42 16.77
C PHE A 150 5.20 -2.78 16.18
N SER A 151 4.44 -3.81 16.55
CA SER A 151 4.72 -5.16 16.11
C SER A 151 4.26 -5.39 14.69
N GLU A 152 3.03 -4.98 14.34
CA GLU A 152 2.49 -5.17 12.99
C GLU A 152 1.42 -4.13 12.66
N VAL A 153 1.24 -3.88 11.36
CA VAL A 153 0.05 -3.23 10.81
C VAL A 153 -0.50 -4.05 9.67
N LYS A 154 -1.78 -4.34 9.72
CA LYS A 154 -2.55 -4.92 8.65
C LYS A 154 -3.37 -3.82 7.98
N LEU A 155 -3.30 -3.77 6.66
CA LEU A 155 -4.09 -2.86 5.84
C LEU A 155 -4.91 -3.69 4.86
N ASP A 156 -6.21 -3.58 4.90
CA ASP A 156 -7.06 -4.18 3.88
C ASP A 156 -6.98 -3.32 2.63
N VAL A 157 -6.52 -3.91 1.54
CA VAL A 157 -6.27 -3.22 0.28
C VAL A 157 -7.03 -3.89 -0.86
N ASN A 158 -7.58 -3.07 -1.76
CA ASN A 158 -8.08 -3.53 -3.04
C ASN A 158 -7.15 -3.00 -4.14
N SER A 159 -6.92 -3.82 -5.17
CA SER A 159 -6.21 -3.32 -6.35
C SER A 159 -7.03 -2.17 -6.95
N PHE A 160 -6.36 -1.04 -7.10
CA PHE A 160 -6.93 0.09 -7.83
C PHE A 160 -6.78 -0.23 -9.33
N MET A 161 -7.87 -0.70 -9.93
CA MET A 161 -7.97 -0.80 -11.37
C MET A 161 -8.42 0.57 -11.86
N GLY A 162 -7.45 1.45 -12.11
CA GLY A 162 -7.74 2.76 -12.68
C GLY A 162 -8.55 2.61 -13.96
N CYS A 163 -9.48 3.50 -14.21
CA CYS A 163 -10.13 3.60 -15.49
C CYS A 163 -9.08 3.95 -16.55
N ALA A 164 -9.24 3.50 -17.77
CA ALA A 164 -8.35 3.90 -18.87
C ALA A 164 -8.31 5.42 -19.06
N GLU A 165 -9.37 6.10 -18.64
CA GLU A 165 -9.55 7.54 -18.71
C GLU A 165 -8.84 8.32 -17.59
N ASP A 166 -8.46 7.67 -16.47
CA ASP A 166 -7.61 8.23 -15.40
C ASP A 166 -6.13 8.08 -15.81
N ILE A 167 -5.70 8.87 -16.78
CA ILE A 167 -4.35 8.84 -17.38
C ILE A 167 -3.31 9.32 -16.38
N VAL A 168 -3.67 10.28 -15.52
CA VAL A 168 -2.87 10.74 -14.38
C VAL A 168 -3.45 10.10 -13.12
N PRO A 169 -2.96 8.93 -12.70
CA PRO A 169 -3.61 8.08 -11.71
C PRO A 169 -3.84 8.79 -10.38
N ASN A 170 -5.01 9.40 -10.23
CA ASN A 170 -5.40 10.10 -9.00
C ASN A 170 -6.78 9.65 -8.47
N GLY A 171 -7.43 8.69 -9.18
CA GLY A 171 -8.74 8.16 -8.83
C GLY A 171 -9.91 9.02 -9.25
N MET A 172 -9.66 10.09 -10.02
CA MET A 172 -10.69 10.98 -10.56
C MET A 172 -10.39 11.31 -12.02
N ILE A 173 -11.40 11.30 -12.84
CA ILE A 173 -11.28 11.76 -14.22
C ILE A 173 -11.47 13.27 -14.23
N ASP A 174 -10.35 14.00 -14.28
CA ASP A 174 -10.34 15.45 -14.15
C ASP A 174 -9.58 16.16 -15.30
N ILE A 175 -9.34 17.45 -15.14
CA ILE A 175 -8.66 18.25 -16.15
C ILE A 175 -7.21 17.79 -16.42
N ASN A 176 -6.55 17.15 -15.44
CA ASN A 176 -5.18 16.69 -15.61
C ASN A 176 -5.10 15.54 -16.61
N ASP A 177 -6.13 14.66 -16.65
CA ASP A 177 -6.24 13.57 -17.62
C ASP A 177 -6.44 14.10 -19.02
N VAL A 178 -7.34 15.09 -19.17
CA VAL A 178 -7.56 15.76 -20.45
C VAL A 178 -6.28 16.42 -20.96
N LEU A 179 -5.53 17.12 -20.10
CA LEU A 179 -4.28 17.77 -20.47
C LEU A 179 -3.19 16.74 -20.81
N SER A 180 -3.12 15.64 -20.08
CA SER A 180 -2.20 14.53 -20.37
C SER A 180 -2.51 13.90 -21.73
N LEU A 181 -3.79 13.63 -22.02
CA LEU A 181 -4.22 13.13 -23.32
C LEU A 181 -3.84 14.12 -24.45
N LEU A 182 -4.16 15.39 -24.29
CA LEU A 182 -3.87 16.40 -25.32
C LEU A 182 -2.36 16.54 -25.59
N SER A 183 -1.50 16.29 -24.57
CA SER A 183 -0.05 16.29 -24.76
C SER A 183 0.44 15.18 -25.68
N GLN A 184 -0.35 14.10 -25.82
CA GLN A 184 -0.05 12.94 -26.66
C GLN A 184 -0.92 12.89 -27.93
N TYR A 185 -1.71 13.92 -28.20
CA TYR A 185 -2.62 13.93 -29.33
C TYR A 185 -1.88 13.70 -30.67
N GLY A 186 -2.34 12.71 -31.43
CA GLY A 186 -1.70 12.29 -32.70
C GLY A 186 -0.62 11.21 -32.51
N CYS A 187 -0.41 10.70 -31.29
CA CYS A 187 0.45 9.55 -31.04
C CYS A 187 -0.13 8.30 -31.74
N LEU A 188 0.76 7.49 -32.35
CA LEU A 188 0.40 6.27 -33.10
C LEU A 188 1.11 5.00 -32.60
N THR A 189 2.09 5.12 -31.70
CA THR A 189 2.87 3.98 -31.18
C THR A 189 3.26 4.25 -29.74
N GLU A 190 3.13 3.24 -28.88
CA GLU A 190 3.46 3.30 -27.44
C GLU A 190 2.73 4.45 -26.70
N CYS A 191 1.49 4.69 -27.11
CA CYS A 191 0.67 5.77 -26.56
C CYS A 191 0.07 5.37 -25.23
N THR A 192 0.35 6.12 -24.16
CA THR A 192 -0.22 5.85 -22.83
C THR A 192 -1.59 6.48 -22.62
N ALA A 193 -2.00 7.39 -23.52
CA ALA A 193 -3.28 8.09 -23.49
C ALA A 193 -4.29 7.57 -24.52
N ASP A 194 -4.05 6.40 -25.11
CA ASP A 194 -5.01 5.67 -25.96
C ASP A 194 -6.01 4.95 -25.04
N VAL A 195 -7.05 5.68 -24.64
CA VAL A 195 -8.01 5.19 -23.64
C VAL A 195 -9.04 4.23 -24.22
N ASN A 196 -9.29 4.30 -25.53
CA ASN A 196 -10.23 3.41 -26.21
C ASN A 196 -9.55 2.16 -26.82
N GLY A 197 -8.20 2.11 -26.82
CA GLY A 197 -7.40 0.96 -27.27
C GLY A 197 -7.41 0.78 -28.80
N ASP A 198 -7.65 1.84 -29.60
CA ASP A 198 -7.70 1.74 -31.07
C ASP A 198 -6.31 1.86 -31.72
N GLY A 199 -5.25 2.07 -30.94
CA GLY A 199 -3.85 2.19 -31.38
C GLY A 199 -3.43 3.62 -31.71
N SER A 200 -4.27 4.62 -31.43
CA SER A 200 -3.94 6.04 -31.69
C SER A 200 -4.60 6.96 -30.66
N VAL A 201 -3.91 8.06 -30.30
CA VAL A 201 -4.53 9.10 -29.47
C VAL A 201 -5.18 10.14 -30.38
N SER A 202 -6.49 10.18 -30.37
CA SER A 202 -7.31 10.95 -31.32
C SER A 202 -8.49 11.66 -30.66
N ILE A 203 -9.39 12.21 -31.44
CA ILE A 203 -10.61 12.83 -30.90
C ILE A 203 -11.53 11.83 -30.20
N THR A 204 -11.47 10.53 -30.53
CA THR A 204 -12.29 9.49 -29.91
C THR A 204 -11.89 9.29 -28.46
N ASP A 205 -10.60 9.42 -28.13
CA ASP A 205 -10.09 9.33 -26.76
C ASP A 205 -10.48 10.55 -25.93
N VAL A 206 -10.43 11.74 -26.54
CA VAL A 206 -10.93 12.98 -25.90
C VAL A 206 -12.41 12.82 -25.53
N LEU A 207 -13.22 12.28 -26.46
CA LEU A 207 -14.65 12.08 -26.21
C LEU A 207 -14.89 11.01 -25.16
N ALA A 208 -14.05 9.97 -25.07
CA ALA A 208 -14.13 8.95 -24.03
C ALA A 208 -13.93 9.57 -22.64
N ILE A 209 -12.86 10.35 -22.44
CA ILE A 209 -12.61 11.05 -21.17
C ILE A 209 -13.75 12.02 -20.84
N LEU A 210 -14.21 12.82 -21.80
CA LEU A 210 -15.27 13.79 -21.54
C LEU A 210 -16.62 13.15 -21.18
N ALA A 211 -16.88 11.92 -21.66
CA ALA A 211 -18.10 11.18 -21.34
C ALA A 211 -18.19 10.81 -19.85
N VAL A 212 -17.05 10.66 -19.19
CA VAL A 212 -16.94 10.24 -17.77
C VAL A 212 -16.28 11.31 -16.89
N PHE A 213 -16.13 12.52 -17.41
CA PHE A 213 -15.47 13.64 -16.72
C PHE A 213 -16.16 13.95 -15.37
N GLY A 214 -15.35 14.07 -14.31
CA GLY A 214 -15.81 14.31 -12.94
C GLY A 214 -16.26 13.05 -12.18
N GLN A 215 -16.13 11.88 -12.80
CA GLN A 215 -16.38 10.61 -12.10
C GLN A 215 -15.12 10.14 -11.38
N THR A 216 -15.32 9.30 -10.35
CA THR A 216 -14.25 8.57 -9.68
C THR A 216 -14.05 7.22 -10.34
N CYS A 217 -12.86 6.79 -10.40
CA CYS A 217 -12.49 5.43 -10.75
C CYS A 217 -12.44 4.59 -9.51
#